data_ff320e101c69001400e59065dafe451f
#
_entry.id   ff320e101c69001400e59065dafe451f
#
_cell.length_a   1.000
_cell.length_b   1.000
_cell.length_c   1.000
_cell.angle_alpha   90.00
_cell.angle_beta   90.00
_cell.angle_gamma   90.00
#
_symmetry.space_group_name_H-M   'P 1'
#
loop_
_entity.id
_entity.type
_entity.pdbx_description
1 polymer ?
#
loop_
_entity_poly.entity_id
_entity_poly.type
_entity_poly.pdbx_seq_one_letter_code
_entity_poly.pdbx_strand_id
1 'polypeptide(L)'
;SYYEYSQKRYFLYGNKPDIKEIRKGIEESFANAGLSELLEESFQLKGKSEEYFLQREKLISQLFRLIWFSNHFTTEEKDTFLAITNSSIISVEDKCVTVSALFLSLLRNFDEDKILMLTDLCKHPEVKVAQRALVAIFPLCSLYANRLIYFSSIHHRLLLLFDDHKILEKLFTVIIQFIRSCETDKITKK
;
A
#
# COMPACT_ATOMS: atom_id res chain seq x y z
N SER A 1 12.97 -16.14 -5.56
CA SER A 1 13.10 -17.58 -5.21
C SER A 1 12.06 -18.40 -5.94
N TYR A 2 12.27 -19.75 -6.06
CA TYR A 2 11.30 -20.67 -6.70
C TYR A 2 9.93 -20.62 -6.00
N TYR A 3 9.91 -20.45 -4.69
CA TYR A 3 8.69 -20.31 -3.89
C TYR A 3 7.89 -19.06 -4.28
N GLU A 4 8.52 -17.91 -4.44
CA GLU A 4 7.84 -16.68 -4.89
C GLU A 4 7.28 -16.83 -6.30
N TYR A 5 8.03 -17.50 -7.20
CA TYR A 5 7.56 -17.76 -8.55
C TYR A 5 6.34 -18.68 -8.57
N SER A 6 6.34 -19.73 -7.76
CA SER A 6 5.21 -20.66 -7.66
C SER A 6 3.98 -19.99 -7.04
N GLN A 7 4.15 -19.18 -5.99
CA GLN A 7 3.08 -18.40 -5.37
C GLN A 7 2.51 -17.36 -6.35
N LYS A 8 3.37 -16.66 -7.09
CA LYS A 8 2.95 -15.72 -8.12
C LYS A 8 2.14 -16.42 -9.21
N ARG A 9 2.61 -17.56 -9.68
CA ARG A 9 1.93 -18.36 -10.70
C ARG A 9 0.58 -18.87 -10.23
N TYR A 10 0.50 -19.42 -9.04
CA TYR A 10 -0.75 -19.88 -8.44
C TYR A 10 -1.76 -18.74 -8.30
N PHE A 11 -1.31 -17.59 -7.82
CA PHE A 11 -2.19 -16.43 -7.52
C PHE A 11 -2.68 -15.73 -8.79
N LEU A 12 -1.83 -15.59 -9.83
CA LEU A 12 -2.17 -14.86 -11.06
C LEU A 12 -2.83 -15.73 -12.14
N TYR A 13 -2.55 -17.02 -12.16
CA TYR A 13 -3.00 -17.91 -13.24
C TYR A 13 -3.98 -19.01 -12.79
N GLY A 14 -4.14 -19.23 -11.48
CA GLY A 14 -5.09 -20.18 -10.93
C GLY A 14 -6.48 -19.57 -10.75
N ASN A 15 -6.67 -18.85 -9.67
CA ASN A 15 -7.90 -18.12 -9.33
C ASN A 15 -7.51 -16.70 -8.89
N LYS A 16 -7.31 -15.80 -9.86
CA LYS A 16 -7.08 -14.38 -9.53
C LYS A 16 -8.35 -13.84 -8.87
N PRO A 17 -8.32 -13.48 -7.59
CA PRO A 17 -9.49 -12.94 -6.93
C PRO A 17 -9.86 -11.57 -7.53
N ASP A 18 -11.13 -11.29 -7.62
CA ASP A 18 -11.62 -9.99 -8.07
C ASP A 18 -11.33 -8.94 -6.98
N ILE A 19 -10.62 -7.88 -7.37
CA ILE A 19 -10.26 -6.79 -6.47
C ILE A 19 -11.50 -6.04 -5.95
N LYS A 20 -12.58 -5.97 -6.73
CA LYS A 20 -13.84 -5.36 -6.30
C LYS A 20 -14.53 -6.19 -5.23
N GLU A 21 -14.54 -7.52 -5.38
CA GLU A 21 -15.10 -8.41 -4.37
C GLU A 21 -14.30 -8.32 -3.06
N ILE A 22 -12.96 -8.27 -3.15
CA ILE A 22 -12.10 -8.08 -1.98
C ILE A 22 -12.43 -6.75 -1.29
N ARG A 23 -12.52 -5.65 -2.03
CA ARG A 23 -12.87 -4.33 -1.48
C ARG A 23 -14.22 -4.37 -0.78
N LYS A 24 -15.24 -4.90 -1.47
CA LYS A 24 -16.60 -5.02 -0.90
C LYS A 24 -16.59 -5.83 0.40
N GLY A 25 -15.90 -6.97 0.42
CA GLY A 25 -15.76 -7.80 1.62
C GLY A 25 -15.05 -7.07 2.77
N ILE A 26 -14.03 -6.26 2.48
CA ILE A 26 -13.35 -5.43 3.48
C ILE A 26 -14.32 -4.40 4.07
N GLU A 27 -15.02 -3.64 3.22
CA GLU A 27 -15.98 -2.61 3.65
C GLU A 27 -17.14 -3.22 4.45
N GLU A 28 -17.67 -4.37 4.04
CA GLU A 28 -18.70 -5.12 4.77
C GLU A 28 -18.19 -5.63 6.12
N SER A 29 -16.95 -6.12 6.21
CA SER A 29 -16.37 -6.58 7.47
C SER A 29 -16.22 -5.46 8.49
N PHE A 30 -15.86 -4.24 8.05
CA PHE A 30 -15.82 -3.06 8.91
C PHE A 30 -17.21 -2.64 9.41
N ALA A 31 -18.18 -2.59 8.49
CA ALA A 31 -19.56 -2.23 8.84
C ALA A 31 -20.16 -3.22 9.85
N ASN A 32 -19.93 -4.51 9.63
CA ASN A 32 -20.44 -5.57 10.51
C ASN A 32 -19.71 -5.60 11.87
N ALA A 33 -18.40 -5.33 11.91
CA ALA A 33 -17.64 -5.22 13.15
C ALA A 33 -18.19 -4.07 14.03
N GLY A 34 -18.38 -2.88 13.44
CA GLY A 34 -18.96 -1.74 14.17
C GLY A 34 -20.38 -2.00 14.68
N LEU A 35 -21.23 -2.67 13.88
CA LEU A 35 -22.56 -3.08 14.31
C LEU A 35 -22.51 -4.13 15.43
N SER A 36 -21.59 -5.11 15.37
CA SER A 36 -21.47 -6.14 16.39
C SER A 36 -20.95 -5.58 17.72
N GLU A 37 -20.01 -4.62 17.71
CA GLU A 37 -19.57 -3.94 18.93
C GLU A 37 -20.73 -3.22 19.63
N LEU A 38 -21.58 -2.50 18.87
CA LEU A 38 -22.76 -1.85 19.42
C LEU A 38 -23.80 -2.84 20.00
N LEU A 39 -23.91 -4.02 19.38
CA LEU A 39 -24.83 -5.07 19.82
C LEU A 39 -24.26 -5.90 20.99
N GLU A 40 -22.93 -6.10 21.05
CA GLU A 40 -22.25 -6.79 22.15
C GLU A 40 -22.41 -6.06 23.49
N GLU A 41 -22.39 -4.72 23.46
CA GLU A 41 -22.71 -3.89 24.62
C GLU A 41 -24.15 -4.11 25.09
N SER A 42 -25.08 -4.48 24.20
CA SER A 42 -26.52 -4.64 24.50
C SER A 42 -26.92 -6.08 24.81
N PHE A 43 -26.26 -7.10 24.24
CA PHE A 43 -26.78 -8.50 24.24
C PHE A 43 -25.77 -9.59 24.62
N GLN A 44 -24.59 -9.31 25.14
CA GLN A 44 -23.55 -10.31 25.55
C GLN A 44 -23.16 -11.32 24.42
N LEU A 45 -23.23 -10.95 23.17
CA LEU A 45 -22.84 -11.80 22.04
C LEU A 45 -21.31 -11.74 21.79
N LYS A 46 -20.53 -12.31 22.72
CA LYS A 46 -19.08 -12.45 22.57
C LYS A 46 -18.74 -13.47 21.48
N GLY A 47 -17.97 -13.06 20.49
CA GLY A 47 -17.36 -13.96 19.48
C GLY A 47 -17.58 -13.62 18.02
N LYS A 48 -18.61 -12.86 17.64
CA LYS A 48 -18.83 -12.46 16.25
C LYS A 48 -17.84 -11.38 15.76
N SER A 49 -17.42 -10.52 16.65
CA SER A 49 -16.42 -9.49 16.36
C SER A 49 -15.09 -10.11 15.91
N GLU A 50 -14.60 -11.15 16.61
CA GLU A 50 -13.38 -11.87 16.24
C GLU A 50 -13.45 -12.50 14.82
N GLU A 51 -14.60 -13.05 14.45
CA GLU A 51 -14.79 -13.65 13.12
C GLU A 51 -14.67 -12.60 12.01
N TYR A 52 -15.25 -11.41 12.18
CA TYR A 52 -15.12 -10.30 11.24
C TYR A 52 -13.69 -9.77 11.14
N PHE A 53 -12.95 -9.71 12.25
CA PHE A 53 -11.53 -9.35 12.25
C PHE A 53 -10.69 -10.35 11.46
N LEU A 54 -10.87 -11.65 11.66
CA LEU A 54 -10.15 -12.70 10.94
C LEU A 54 -10.50 -12.69 9.44
N GLN A 55 -11.77 -12.48 9.11
CA GLN A 55 -12.20 -12.34 7.71
C GLN A 55 -11.53 -11.16 7.04
N ARG A 56 -11.51 -9.99 7.71
CA ARG A 56 -10.84 -8.78 7.22
C ARG A 56 -9.35 -9.02 6.99
N GLU A 57 -8.66 -9.62 7.96
CA GLU A 57 -7.23 -9.92 7.87
C GLU A 57 -6.90 -10.83 6.67
N LYS A 58 -7.75 -11.81 6.41
CA LYS A 58 -7.66 -12.67 5.24
C LYS A 58 -7.84 -11.89 3.93
N LEU A 59 -8.83 -11.00 3.87
CA LEU A 59 -9.10 -10.18 2.69
C LEU A 59 -7.97 -9.16 2.43
N ILE A 60 -7.45 -8.52 3.46
CA ILE A 60 -6.28 -7.62 3.36
C ILE A 60 -5.04 -8.37 2.89
N SER A 61 -4.82 -9.60 3.37
CA SER A 61 -3.73 -10.45 2.92
C SER A 61 -3.88 -10.85 1.45
N GLN A 62 -5.11 -11.09 0.98
CA GLN A 62 -5.39 -11.36 -0.44
C GLN A 62 -5.15 -10.12 -1.29
N LEU A 63 -5.63 -8.95 -0.87
CA LEU A 63 -5.39 -7.67 -1.53
C LEU A 63 -3.89 -7.37 -1.65
N PHE A 64 -3.15 -7.54 -0.55
CA PHE A 64 -1.71 -7.36 -0.53
C PHE A 64 -1.01 -8.21 -1.59
N ARG A 65 -1.32 -9.50 -1.65
CA ARG A 65 -0.72 -10.42 -2.64
C ARG A 65 -1.10 -10.05 -4.06
N LEU A 66 -2.35 -9.65 -4.30
CA LEU A 66 -2.82 -9.23 -5.61
C LEU A 66 -2.03 -8.03 -6.11
N ILE A 67 -1.88 -7.00 -5.30
CA ILE A 67 -1.14 -5.78 -5.64
C ILE A 67 0.35 -6.09 -5.81
N TRP A 68 0.94 -6.84 -4.88
CA TRP A 68 2.36 -7.15 -4.89
C TRP A 68 2.76 -7.99 -6.11
N PHE A 69 1.96 -8.98 -6.50
CA PHE A 69 2.28 -9.86 -7.62
C PHE A 69 1.83 -9.32 -8.98
N SER A 70 0.93 -8.34 -9.03
CA SER A 70 0.54 -7.70 -10.28
C SER A 70 1.73 -6.97 -10.92
N ASN A 71 1.99 -7.22 -12.20
CA ASN A 71 3.00 -6.47 -12.94
C ASN A 71 2.44 -5.09 -13.35
N HIS A 72 1.24 -5.09 -13.93
CA HIS A 72 0.53 -3.89 -14.36
C HIS A 72 -0.89 -3.92 -13.81
N PHE A 73 -1.43 -2.75 -13.50
CA PHE A 73 -2.83 -2.63 -13.14
C PHE A 73 -3.69 -2.42 -14.38
N THR A 74 -4.83 -3.09 -14.42
CA THR A 74 -5.93 -2.70 -15.31
C THR A 74 -6.53 -1.39 -14.82
N THR A 75 -7.30 -0.70 -15.67
CA THR A 75 -8.04 0.51 -15.27
C THR A 75 -8.91 0.27 -14.05
N GLU A 76 -9.61 -0.87 -14.03
CA GLU A 76 -10.46 -1.29 -12.92
C GLU A 76 -9.67 -1.51 -11.61
N GLU A 77 -8.50 -2.11 -11.69
CA GLU A 77 -7.63 -2.30 -10.52
C GLU A 77 -7.09 -0.98 -9.97
N LYS A 78 -6.77 -0.01 -10.86
CA LYS A 78 -6.37 1.35 -10.47
C LYS A 78 -7.50 2.06 -9.73
N ASP A 79 -8.70 2.07 -10.32
CA ASP A 79 -9.85 2.74 -9.73
C ASP A 79 -10.22 2.14 -8.38
N THR A 80 -10.15 0.81 -8.26
CA THR A 80 -10.44 0.11 -7.01
C THR A 80 -9.34 0.37 -5.96
N PHE A 81 -8.07 0.39 -6.35
CA PHE A 81 -6.97 0.75 -5.45
C PHE A 81 -7.15 2.18 -4.89
N LEU A 82 -7.45 3.14 -5.76
CA LEU A 82 -7.72 4.53 -5.35
C LEU A 82 -8.95 4.63 -4.45
N ALA A 83 -9.98 3.86 -4.74
CA ALA A 83 -11.17 3.81 -3.90
C ALA A 83 -10.88 3.22 -2.50
N ILE A 84 -10.01 2.19 -2.39
CA ILE A 84 -9.57 1.62 -1.12
C ILE A 84 -8.77 2.66 -0.32
N THR A 85 -7.78 3.30 -0.93
CA THR A 85 -6.92 4.26 -0.24
C THR A 85 -7.67 5.52 0.21
N ASN A 86 -8.71 5.95 -0.54
CA ASN A 86 -9.53 7.11 -0.20
C ASN A 86 -10.80 6.77 0.62
N SER A 87 -11.06 5.50 0.91
CA SER A 87 -12.25 5.09 1.68
C SER A 87 -12.21 5.64 3.11
N SER A 88 -13.32 6.18 3.59
CA SER A 88 -13.46 6.59 4.99
C SER A 88 -13.76 5.42 5.94
N ILE A 89 -14.15 4.26 5.40
CA ILE A 89 -14.54 3.07 6.15
C ILE A 89 -13.30 2.22 6.49
N ILE A 90 -12.36 2.11 5.54
CA ILE A 90 -11.17 1.26 5.67
C ILE A 90 -10.18 1.91 6.64
N SER A 91 -9.61 1.11 7.56
CA SER A 91 -8.66 1.61 8.56
C SER A 91 -7.39 2.18 7.92
N VAL A 92 -6.78 3.15 8.61
CA VAL A 92 -5.52 3.78 8.15
C VAL A 92 -4.41 2.74 8.05
N GLU A 93 -4.40 1.78 8.95
CA GLU A 93 -3.45 0.67 8.99
C GLU A 93 -3.55 -0.20 7.73
N ASP A 94 -4.75 -0.59 7.34
CA ASP A 94 -5.00 -1.41 6.14
C ASP A 94 -4.65 -0.65 4.85
N LYS A 95 -4.91 0.66 4.80
CA LYS A 95 -4.43 1.53 3.71
C LYS A 95 -2.90 1.56 3.64
N CYS A 96 -2.22 1.66 4.79
CA CYS A 96 -0.75 1.61 4.84
C CYS A 96 -0.20 0.26 4.35
N VAL A 97 -0.87 -0.86 4.67
CA VAL A 97 -0.52 -2.19 4.13
C VAL A 97 -0.68 -2.22 2.62
N THR A 98 -1.77 -1.63 2.09
CA THR A 98 -2.04 -1.53 0.65
C THR A 98 -0.96 -0.71 -0.08
N VAL A 99 -0.54 0.43 0.49
CA VAL A 99 0.58 1.25 -0.04
C VAL A 99 1.90 0.48 0.01
N SER A 100 2.14 -0.31 1.06
CA SER A 100 3.34 -1.14 1.16
C SER A 100 3.37 -2.23 0.08
N ALA A 101 2.23 -2.83 -0.25
CA ALA A 101 2.13 -3.81 -1.34
C ALA A 101 2.46 -3.18 -2.70
N LEU A 102 1.99 -1.93 -2.95
CA LEU A 102 2.31 -1.16 -4.15
C LEU A 102 3.82 -0.90 -4.26
N PHE A 103 4.44 -0.47 -3.16
CA PHE A 103 5.88 -0.28 -3.08
C PHE A 103 6.68 -1.56 -3.39
N LEU A 104 6.33 -2.68 -2.76
CA LEU A 104 6.99 -3.95 -3.00
C LEU A 104 6.79 -4.46 -4.44
N SER A 105 5.64 -4.18 -5.04
CA SER A 105 5.41 -4.45 -6.47
C SER A 105 6.38 -3.64 -7.34
N LEU A 106 6.57 -2.35 -7.03
CA LEU A 106 7.47 -1.45 -7.75
C LEU A 106 8.95 -1.79 -7.56
N LEU A 107 9.36 -2.35 -6.43
CA LEU A 107 10.74 -2.86 -6.26
C LEU A 107 11.06 -4.02 -7.21
N ARG A 108 10.04 -4.73 -7.69
CA ARG A 108 10.21 -5.87 -8.60
C ARG A 108 10.10 -5.49 -10.07
N ASN A 109 9.13 -4.63 -10.39
CA ASN A 109 8.82 -4.26 -11.76
C ASN A 109 8.53 -2.77 -11.83
N PHE A 110 9.18 -2.10 -12.77
CA PHE A 110 8.86 -0.71 -13.10
C PHE A 110 7.46 -0.65 -13.73
N ASP A 111 6.63 0.24 -13.21
CA ASP A 111 5.30 0.54 -13.76
C ASP A 111 5.01 2.02 -13.57
N GLU A 112 4.76 2.74 -14.68
CA GLU A 112 4.55 4.19 -14.68
C GLU A 112 3.32 4.57 -13.86
N ASP A 113 2.20 3.89 -14.09
CA ASP A 113 0.94 4.18 -13.40
C ASP A 113 1.06 4.01 -11.89
N LYS A 114 1.69 2.92 -11.45
CA LYS A 114 1.92 2.66 -10.02
C LYS A 114 2.83 3.71 -9.37
N ILE A 115 3.86 4.19 -10.10
CA ILE A 115 4.72 5.28 -9.59
C ILE A 115 3.92 6.57 -9.47
N LEU A 116 3.09 6.91 -10.46
CA LEU A 116 2.23 8.09 -10.41
C LEU A 116 1.24 8.01 -9.24
N MET A 117 0.58 6.86 -9.05
CA MET A 117 -0.32 6.63 -7.93
C MET A 117 0.40 6.78 -6.58
N LEU A 118 1.60 6.22 -6.44
CA LEU A 118 2.40 6.35 -5.23
C LEU A 118 2.81 7.81 -4.97
N THR A 119 3.16 8.56 -6.02
CA THR A 119 3.50 9.99 -5.94
C THR A 119 2.30 10.80 -5.46
N ASP A 120 1.10 10.50 -5.96
CA ASP A 120 -0.13 11.17 -5.53
C ASP A 120 -0.45 10.87 -4.06
N LEU A 121 -0.20 9.64 -3.59
CA LEU A 121 -0.38 9.24 -2.20
C LEU A 121 0.56 9.97 -1.22
N CYS A 122 1.67 10.55 -1.68
CA CYS A 122 2.52 11.41 -0.84
C CYS A 122 1.79 12.67 -0.35
N LYS A 123 0.72 13.08 -1.02
CA LYS A 123 -0.16 14.21 -0.66
C LYS A 123 -1.47 13.76 -0.01
N HIS A 124 -1.59 12.50 0.39
CA HIS A 124 -2.80 11.96 0.98
C HIS A 124 -3.18 12.70 2.29
N PRO A 125 -4.47 12.97 2.54
CA PRO A 125 -4.91 13.71 3.74
C PRO A 125 -4.57 12.97 5.04
N GLU A 126 -4.59 11.65 5.05
CA GLU A 126 -4.18 10.84 6.19
C GLU A 126 -2.64 10.78 6.30
N VAL A 127 -2.11 11.35 7.38
CA VAL A 127 -0.66 11.53 7.59
C VAL A 127 0.11 10.22 7.50
N LYS A 128 -0.39 9.12 8.09
CA LYS A 128 0.29 7.81 8.07
C LYS A 128 0.40 7.25 6.64
N VAL A 129 -0.64 7.42 5.82
CA VAL A 129 -0.65 6.98 4.42
C VAL A 129 0.37 7.79 3.61
N ALA A 130 0.36 9.12 3.74
CA ALA A 130 1.31 10.00 3.07
C ALA A 130 2.77 9.70 3.48
N GLN A 131 3.02 9.49 4.78
CA GLN A 131 4.36 9.12 5.27
C GLN A 131 4.81 7.76 4.70
N ARG A 132 3.92 6.78 4.62
CA ARG A 132 4.23 5.47 4.03
C ARG A 132 4.61 5.61 2.55
N ALA A 133 3.90 6.44 1.80
CA ALA A 133 4.20 6.73 0.41
C ALA A 133 5.54 7.48 0.24
N LEU A 134 5.83 8.47 1.11
CA LEU A 134 7.11 9.21 1.10
C LEU A 134 8.31 8.31 1.40
N VAL A 135 8.17 7.38 2.36
CA VAL A 135 9.23 6.39 2.65
C VAL A 135 9.47 5.48 1.45
N ALA A 136 8.43 5.16 0.69
CA ALA A 136 8.50 4.29 -0.48
C ALA A 136 9.09 5.00 -1.71
N ILE A 137 8.76 6.27 -1.95
CA ILE A 137 9.16 6.99 -3.18
C ILE A 137 10.68 7.22 -3.23
N PHE A 138 11.33 7.46 -2.09
CA PHE A 138 12.76 7.73 -2.03
C PHE A 138 13.63 6.60 -2.60
N PRO A 139 13.55 5.34 -2.12
CA PRO A 139 14.34 4.25 -2.69
C PRO A 139 13.96 3.94 -4.14
N LEU A 140 12.71 4.16 -4.55
CA LEU A 140 12.29 3.97 -5.94
C LEU A 140 12.90 5.01 -6.88
N CYS A 141 13.01 6.28 -6.47
CA CYS A 141 13.71 7.30 -7.23
C CYS A 141 15.19 6.94 -7.44
N SER A 142 15.84 6.39 -6.41
CA SER A 142 17.22 5.90 -6.52
C SER A 142 17.33 4.68 -7.44
N LEU A 143 16.43 3.69 -7.26
CA LEU A 143 16.44 2.44 -8.04
C LEU A 143 16.19 2.69 -9.53
N TYR A 144 15.30 3.63 -9.85
CA TYR A 144 14.88 3.91 -11.22
C TYR A 144 15.42 5.23 -11.78
N ALA A 145 16.43 5.85 -11.15
CA ALA A 145 16.98 7.14 -11.55
C ALA A 145 17.23 7.25 -13.06
N ASN A 146 17.88 6.23 -13.66
CA ASN A 146 18.19 6.18 -15.08
C ASN A 146 16.97 6.00 -16.00
N ARG A 147 15.82 5.54 -15.44
CA ARG A 147 14.58 5.34 -16.20
C ARG A 147 13.65 6.53 -16.11
N LEU A 148 13.56 7.16 -14.96
CA LEU A 148 12.61 8.24 -14.68
C LEU A 148 12.76 9.42 -15.64
N ILE A 149 13.95 9.68 -16.14
CA ILE A 149 14.23 10.75 -17.11
C ILE A 149 13.51 10.56 -18.46
N TYR A 150 13.16 9.33 -18.83
CA TYR A 150 12.45 9.02 -20.08
C TYR A 150 10.91 9.11 -19.93
N PHE A 151 10.39 9.24 -18.70
CA PHE A 151 8.97 9.32 -18.41
C PHE A 151 8.60 10.73 -17.95
N SER A 152 8.22 11.58 -18.90
CA SER A 152 7.91 13.00 -18.65
C SER A 152 6.80 13.19 -17.62
N SER A 153 5.79 12.31 -17.61
CA SER A 153 4.69 12.31 -16.66
C SER A 153 5.18 12.14 -15.22
N ILE A 154 6.04 11.15 -14.97
CA ILE A 154 6.63 10.90 -13.66
C ILE A 154 7.54 12.06 -13.25
N HIS A 155 8.41 12.48 -14.15
CA HIS A 155 9.35 13.58 -13.91
C HIS A 155 8.60 14.85 -13.49
N HIS A 156 7.57 15.24 -14.24
CA HIS A 156 6.75 16.40 -13.90
C HIS A 156 6.06 16.25 -12.54
N ARG A 157 5.48 15.09 -12.24
CA ARG A 157 4.84 14.82 -10.94
C ARG A 157 5.83 14.89 -9.77
N LEU A 158 7.03 14.34 -9.94
CA LEU A 158 8.07 14.41 -8.92
C LEU A 158 8.57 15.84 -8.70
N LEU A 159 8.73 16.64 -9.76
CA LEU A 159 9.04 18.06 -9.61
C LEU A 159 7.97 18.78 -8.79
N LEU A 160 6.70 18.61 -9.13
CA LEU A 160 5.58 19.20 -8.37
C LEU A 160 5.49 18.69 -6.92
N LEU A 161 5.96 17.47 -6.65
CA LEU A 161 6.04 16.93 -5.30
C LEU A 161 7.17 17.60 -4.51
N PHE A 162 8.33 17.78 -5.12
CA PHE A 162 9.52 18.33 -4.47
C PHE A 162 9.52 19.86 -4.39
N ASP A 163 8.66 20.55 -5.14
CA ASP A 163 8.42 22.00 -4.96
C ASP A 163 7.65 22.31 -3.67
N ASP A 164 6.98 21.33 -3.07
CA ASP A 164 6.29 21.51 -1.78
C ASP A 164 7.30 21.42 -0.61
N HIS A 165 7.61 22.57 -0.02
CA HIS A 165 8.58 22.69 1.08
C HIS A 165 8.24 21.79 2.27
N LYS A 166 6.95 21.61 2.60
CA LYS A 166 6.51 20.74 3.70
C LYS A 166 6.79 19.26 3.41
N ILE A 167 6.67 18.88 2.15
CA ILE A 167 6.99 17.51 1.71
C ILE A 167 8.50 17.29 1.73
N LEU A 168 9.27 18.27 1.27
CA LEU A 168 10.74 18.19 1.33
C LEU A 168 11.24 18.02 2.76
N GLU A 169 10.75 18.78 3.73
CA GLU A 169 11.14 18.62 5.14
C GLU A 169 10.86 17.19 5.67
N LYS A 170 9.68 16.65 5.34
CA LYS A 170 9.34 15.28 5.71
C LYS A 170 10.26 14.27 5.02
N LEU A 171 10.57 14.48 3.75
CA LEU A 171 11.46 13.61 2.98
C LEU A 171 12.88 13.63 3.55
N PHE A 172 13.42 14.81 3.92
CA PHE A 172 14.70 14.92 4.61
C PHE A 172 14.71 14.13 5.92
N THR A 173 13.66 14.21 6.70
CA THR A 173 13.52 13.41 7.93
C THR A 173 13.58 11.92 7.65
N VAL A 174 12.88 11.45 6.62
CA VAL A 174 12.90 10.04 6.18
C VAL A 174 14.31 9.62 5.75
N ILE A 175 14.99 10.43 4.95
CA ILE A 175 16.36 10.15 4.48
C ILE A 175 17.33 10.04 5.66
N ILE A 176 17.28 10.96 6.62
CA ILE A 176 18.13 10.93 7.81
C ILE A 176 17.87 9.67 8.63
N GLN A 177 16.61 9.28 8.81
CA GLN A 177 16.26 8.05 9.53
C GLN A 177 16.79 6.81 8.80
N PHE A 178 16.68 6.78 7.47
CA PHE A 178 17.21 5.68 6.66
C PHE A 178 18.73 5.56 6.78
N ILE A 179 19.46 6.67 6.70
CA ILE A 179 20.93 6.69 6.87
C ILE A 179 21.30 6.17 8.26
N ARG A 180 20.65 6.66 9.33
CA ARG A 180 20.89 6.22 10.71
C ARG A 180 20.62 4.71 10.88
N SER A 181 19.55 4.20 10.29
CA SER A 181 19.27 2.75 10.32
C SER A 181 20.38 1.94 9.66
N CYS A 182 20.89 2.38 8.50
CA CYS A 182 22.01 1.71 7.82
C CYS A 182 23.31 1.76 8.62
N GLU A 183 23.56 2.82 9.39
CA GLU A 183 24.73 2.93 10.26
C GLU A 183 24.63 1.99 11.47
N THR A 184 23.45 1.91 12.08
CA THR A 184 23.20 0.99 13.21
C THR A 184 23.41 -0.46 12.81
N ASP A 185 22.94 -0.88 11.63
CA ASP A 185 23.14 -2.23 11.11
C ASP A 185 24.63 -2.58 10.89
N LYS A 186 25.49 -1.59 10.57
CA LYS A 186 26.94 -1.79 10.44
C LYS A 186 27.62 -1.98 11.78
N ILE A 187 27.10 -1.36 12.84
CA ILE A 187 27.65 -1.47 14.21
C ILE A 187 27.27 -2.81 14.81
N THR A 188 26.07 -3.29 14.56
CA THR A 188 25.55 -4.55 15.14
C THR A 188 26.15 -5.80 14.49
N LYS A 189 26.73 -5.67 13.28
CA LYS A 189 27.38 -6.77 12.53
C LYS A 189 28.90 -6.90 12.78
N LYS A 190 29.46 -6.10 13.68
CA LYS A 190 30.84 -6.22 14.18
C LYS A 190 30.84 -6.92 15.53
#